data_5a4c4a0668e5a2af7211eeca081c2106
#
_entry.id   5a4c4a0668e5a2af7211eeca081c2106
#
_cell.length_a   1.000
_cell.length_b   1.000
_cell.length_c   1.000
_cell.angle_alpha   90.00
_cell.angle_beta   90.00
_cell.angle_gamma   90.00
#
_symmetry.space_group_name_H-M   'P 1'
#
loop_
_entity.id
_entity.type
_entity.pdbx_description
1 polymer ?
#
loop_
_entity_poly.entity_id
_entity_poly.type
_entity_poly.pdbx_seq_one_letter_code
_entity_poly.pdbx_strand_id
1 'polypeptide(L)'
;MINPNSELFEKHPDWAITLPNRDTYYYRNQLVLDLSNPKVQDYVYGVVENIMKENPEIVYFKWDYNSPITNIYSHYLKDKQGQLYIDHVRGVYNVMKRVKENYPKVQMMLCSGGGARCDYEALKYFTEFWCSDNTDPIERIYIQWGFSQFFPSKAMCAHVTSWNRSTSVKFRTDVASMCKLGFDIGLKDLNKDELAFCQTAVANWKRLQNVILDGEQYRLVSPYETNHMALNYVSKDTNKAVLFAYDIHPRFSEKLFKVKLQGLNPNKKYKVEEINLMPSAKSGMEANSKVYSGDFLMKVGIDVFSQGQAQSRVVELTAQ
;
A
#
# COMPACT_ATOMS: atom_id res chain seq x y z
N MET A 1 5.16 7.20 -20.70
CA MET A 1 5.10 8.65 -21.04
C MET A 1 6.28 8.99 -21.94
N ILE A 2 6.21 10.09 -22.68
CA ILE A 2 7.25 10.51 -23.61
C ILE A 2 7.55 12.00 -23.40
N ASN A 3 8.84 12.35 -23.39
CA ASN A 3 9.27 13.75 -23.31
C ASN A 3 9.25 14.36 -24.72
N PRO A 4 8.66 15.55 -24.94
CA PRO A 4 8.60 16.20 -26.24
C PRO A 4 9.98 16.53 -26.82
N ASN A 5 11.02 16.62 -26.01
CA ASN A 5 12.41 16.88 -26.45
C ASN A 5 13.22 15.56 -26.57
N SER A 6 12.58 14.39 -26.56
CA SER A 6 13.28 13.12 -26.71
C SER A 6 13.45 12.71 -28.16
N GLU A 7 14.52 11.98 -28.47
CA GLU A 7 14.74 11.35 -29.76
C GLU A 7 13.57 10.46 -30.20
N LEU A 8 12.91 9.79 -29.26
CA LEU A 8 11.72 9.00 -29.54
C LEU A 8 10.58 9.86 -30.09
N PHE A 9 10.33 11.03 -29.51
CA PHE A 9 9.27 11.92 -29.98
C PHE A 9 9.62 12.54 -31.32
N GLU A 10 10.89 12.89 -31.54
CA GLU A 10 11.36 13.40 -32.84
C GLU A 10 11.14 12.39 -33.97
N LYS A 11 11.42 11.08 -33.70
CA LYS A 11 11.24 10.01 -34.69
C LYS A 11 9.79 9.58 -34.87
N HIS A 12 9.01 9.64 -33.80
CA HIS A 12 7.63 9.10 -33.72
C HIS A 12 6.68 10.05 -33.00
N PRO A 13 6.45 11.29 -33.54
CA PRO A 13 5.51 12.22 -32.92
C PRO A 13 4.06 11.67 -32.92
N ASP A 14 3.72 10.78 -33.85
CA ASP A 14 2.45 10.09 -34.00
C ASP A 14 2.21 9.01 -32.94
N TRP A 15 3.23 8.66 -32.12
CA TRP A 15 3.09 7.73 -31.01
C TRP A 15 2.61 8.39 -29.71
N ALA A 16 2.56 9.71 -29.68
CA ALA A 16 1.99 10.44 -28.57
C ALA A 16 0.49 10.71 -28.78
N ILE A 17 -0.27 10.64 -27.70
CA ILE A 17 -1.66 11.09 -27.70
C ILE A 17 -1.65 12.62 -27.71
N THR A 18 -2.14 13.23 -28.81
CA THR A 18 -2.15 14.68 -29.02
C THR A 18 -3.45 15.09 -29.69
N LEU A 19 -3.80 16.39 -29.66
CA LEU A 19 -4.96 16.92 -30.39
C LEU A 19 -4.48 17.60 -31.68
N PRO A 20 -5.00 17.21 -32.85
CA PRO A 20 -4.70 17.92 -34.11
C PRO A 20 -5.33 19.33 -34.07
N ASN A 21 -4.61 20.30 -34.65
CA ASN A 21 -5.07 21.68 -34.79
C ASN A 21 -5.38 22.43 -33.49
N ARG A 22 -4.79 22.01 -32.38
CA ARG A 22 -4.85 22.67 -31.09
C ARG A 22 -3.49 22.67 -30.41
N ASP A 23 -3.29 23.61 -29.50
CA ASP A 23 -2.12 23.62 -28.64
C ASP A 23 -2.09 22.39 -27.79
N THR A 24 -0.95 21.72 -27.75
CA THR A 24 -0.74 20.51 -26.97
C THR A 24 -0.58 20.87 -25.49
N TYR A 25 -1.38 20.26 -24.63
CA TYR A 25 -1.23 20.38 -23.18
C TYR A 25 -0.23 19.36 -22.68
N TYR A 26 0.82 19.83 -22.03
CA TYR A 26 1.87 19.00 -21.44
C TYR A 26 1.66 18.88 -19.92
N TYR A 27 1.26 17.72 -19.47
CA TYR A 27 1.20 17.44 -18.03
C TYR A 27 2.59 17.01 -17.54
N ARG A 28 3.16 17.74 -16.57
CA ARG A 28 4.53 17.53 -16.08
C ARG A 28 5.60 17.55 -17.21
N ASN A 29 5.39 18.38 -18.21
CA ASN A 29 6.25 18.48 -19.40
C ASN A 29 6.38 17.16 -20.19
N GLN A 30 5.36 16.33 -20.19
CA GLN A 30 5.32 15.02 -20.85
C GLN A 30 4.00 14.79 -21.56
N LEU A 31 4.05 13.85 -22.52
CA LEU A 31 2.87 13.33 -23.22
C LEU A 31 2.67 11.85 -22.89
N VAL A 32 1.49 11.34 -23.13
CA VAL A 32 1.16 9.93 -22.98
C VAL A 32 1.47 9.20 -24.28
N LEU A 33 2.21 8.10 -24.22
CA LEU A 33 2.37 7.19 -25.34
C LEU A 33 1.05 6.47 -25.64
N ASP A 34 0.70 6.41 -26.92
CA ASP A 34 -0.54 5.79 -27.39
C ASP A 34 -0.46 4.26 -27.38
N LEU A 35 -0.81 3.64 -26.27
CA LEU A 35 -0.82 2.17 -26.15
C LEU A 35 -2.02 1.50 -26.86
N SER A 36 -2.93 2.25 -27.49
CA SER A 36 -3.86 1.67 -28.43
C SER A 36 -3.16 1.17 -29.72
N ASN A 37 -1.93 1.70 -30.02
CA ASN A 37 -1.10 1.33 -31.14
C ASN A 37 -0.18 0.13 -30.78
N PRO A 38 -0.32 -1.02 -31.47
CA PRO A 38 0.52 -2.21 -31.22
C PRO A 38 2.03 -1.93 -31.35
N LYS A 39 2.46 -1.05 -32.27
CA LYS A 39 3.87 -0.69 -32.42
C LYS A 39 4.43 0.01 -31.17
N VAL A 40 3.60 0.81 -30.52
CA VAL A 40 3.97 1.46 -29.25
C VAL A 40 4.03 0.45 -28.13
N GLN A 41 3.11 -0.53 -28.11
CA GLN A 41 3.16 -1.65 -27.15
C GLN A 41 4.44 -2.47 -27.32
N ASP A 42 4.84 -2.78 -28.57
CA ASP A 42 6.09 -3.49 -28.88
C ASP A 42 7.31 -2.72 -28.41
N TYR A 43 7.36 -1.42 -28.66
CA TYR A 43 8.43 -0.56 -28.17
C TYR A 43 8.54 -0.57 -26.65
N VAL A 44 7.41 -0.36 -25.93
CA VAL A 44 7.40 -0.31 -24.47
C VAL A 44 7.80 -1.67 -23.88
N TYR A 45 7.32 -2.79 -24.45
CA TYR A 45 7.76 -4.12 -24.05
C TYR A 45 9.26 -4.32 -24.31
N GLY A 46 9.77 -3.89 -25.48
CA GLY A 46 11.18 -3.96 -25.84
C GLY A 46 12.11 -3.23 -24.87
N VAL A 47 11.66 -2.09 -24.32
CA VAL A 47 12.41 -1.38 -23.25
C VAL A 47 12.59 -2.27 -22.02
N VAL A 48 11.51 -2.92 -21.54
CA VAL A 48 11.59 -3.85 -20.41
C VAL A 48 12.46 -5.05 -20.75
N GLU A 49 12.28 -5.63 -21.94
CA GLU A 49 13.06 -6.78 -22.40
C GLU A 49 14.56 -6.48 -22.43
N ASN A 50 14.96 -5.32 -22.93
CA ASN A 50 16.37 -4.89 -22.95
C ASN A 50 16.94 -4.73 -21.54
N ILE A 51 16.18 -4.07 -20.63
CA ILE A 51 16.60 -3.95 -19.23
C ILE A 51 16.83 -5.33 -18.61
N MET A 52 15.91 -6.27 -18.83
CA MET A 52 16.00 -7.64 -18.29
C MET A 52 17.13 -8.46 -18.90
N LYS A 53 17.45 -8.25 -20.18
CA LYS A 53 18.60 -8.92 -20.83
C LYS A 53 19.92 -8.42 -20.29
N GLU A 54 20.02 -7.11 -20.03
CA GLU A 54 21.22 -6.48 -19.48
C GLU A 54 21.39 -6.76 -17.98
N ASN A 55 20.29 -6.98 -17.25
CA ASN A 55 20.25 -7.12 -15.80
C ASN A 55 19.34 -8.30 -15.39
N PRO A 56 19.76 -9.54 -15.63
CA PRO A 56 18.92 -10.73 -15.43
C PRO A 56 18.59 -11.01 -13.94
N GLU A 57 19.29 -10.36 -13.02
CA GLU A 57 19.07 -10.47 -11.57
C GLU A 57 17.91 -9.59 -11.06
N ILE A 58 17.32 -8.73 -11.89
CA ILE A 58 16.17 -7.93 -11.50
C ILE A 58 14.97 -8.84 -11.20
N VAL A 59 14.43 -8.68 -9.99
CA VAL A 59 13.27 -9.43 -9.51
C VAL A 59 12.06 -8.55 -9.20
N TYR A 60 12.21 -7.24 -9.32
CA TYR A 60 11.17 -6.29 -8.94
C TYR A 60 11.20 -5.02 -9.79
N PHE A 61 10.00 -4.58 -10.24
CA PHE A 61 9.79 -3.29 -10.91
C PHE A 61 8.72 -2.47 -10.20
N LYS A 62 8.97 -1.20 -9.98
CA LYS A 62 7.93 -0.21 -9.76
C LYS A 62 7.57 0.39 -11.11
N TRP A 63 6.36 0.09 -11.57
CA TRP A 63 5.83 0.63 -12.82
C TRP A 63 5.06 1.90 -12.54
N ASP A 64 5.60 3.03 -13.00
CA ASP A 64 5.04 4.34 -12.73
C ASP A 64 4.67 5.07 -14.02
N TYR A 65 3.43 5.59 -14.12
CA TYR A 65 2.95 6.33 -15.29
C TYR A 65 1.91 7.39 -14.89
N ASN A 66 2.42 8.55 -14.47
CA ASN A 66 1.70 9.57 -13.70
C ASN A 66 0.87 10.54 -14.54
N SER A 67 0.90 10.46 -15.89
CA SER A 67 0.20 11.44 -16.73
C SER A 67 -1.22 10.99 -17.06
N PRO A 68 -2.25 11.80 -16.76
CA PRO A 68 -3.59 11.57 -17.29
C PRO A 68 -3.60 11.80 -18.81
N ILE A 69 -4.55 11.19 -19.51
CA ILE A 69 -4.80 11.46 -20.92
C ILE A 69 -5.60 12.76 -21.03
N THR A 70 -4.91 13.86 -21.27
CA THR A 70 -5.49 15.21 -21.40
C THR A 70 -5.70 15.63 -22.83
N ASN A 71 -4.85 15.14 -23.76
CA ASN A 71 -5.01 15.30 -25.19
C ASN A 71 -5.71 14.03 -25.71
N ILE A 72 -6.95 14.13 -26.15
CA ILE A 72 -7.82 12.96 -26.39
C ILE A 72 -7.91 12.56 -27.87
N TYR A 73 -6.76 12.43 -28.55
CA TYR A 73 -6.75 11.97 -29.93
C TYR A 73 -5.56 11.01 -30.17
N SER A 74 -5.88 9.87 -30.78
CA SER A 74 -4.91 8.88 -31.23
C SER A 74 -4.71 8.97 -32.73
N HIS A 75 -3.48 9.18 -33.18
CA HIS A 75 -3.15 9.13 -34.60
C HIS A 75 -3.33 7.73 -35.20
N TYR A 76 -3.27 6.70 -34.37
CA TYR A 76 -3.47 5.31 -34.79
C TYR A 76 -4.94 4.96 -35.00
N LEU A 77 -5.84 5.40 -34.11
CA LEU A 77 -7.25 5.02 -34.12
C LEU A 77 -8.08 5.68 -35.24
N LYS A 78 -7.60 6.77 -35.84
CA LYS A 78 -8.27 7.49 -36.94
C LYS A 78 -9.72 7.84 -36.62
N ASP A 79 -10.66 7.17 -37.26
CA ASP A 79 -12.13 7.34 -37.07
C ASP A 79 -12.66 6.67 -35.81
N LYS A 80 -11.88 5.82 -35.15
CA LYS A 80 -12.28 5.08 -33.94
C LYS A 80 -11.92 5.79 -32.63
N GLN A 81 -11.87 7.12 -32.60
CA GLN A 81 -11.44 7.89 -31.45
C GLN A 81 -12.20 7.58 -30.16
N GLY A 82 -13.48 7.19 -30.25
CA GLY A 82 -14.27 6.75 -29.10
C GLY A 82 -13.74 5.51 -28.37
N GLN A 83 -12.82 4.76 -28.98
CA GLN A 83 -12.16 3.60 -28.39
C GLN A 83 -10.90 3.94 -27.59
N LEU A 84 -10.40 5.20 -27.67
CA LEU A 84 -9.08 5.56 -27.16
C LEU A 84 -8.83 5.10 -25.72
N TYR A 85 -9.73 5.42 -24.79
CA TYR A 85 -9.53 5.06 -23.37
C TYR A 85 -9.53 3.56 -23.14
N ILE A 86 -10.42 2.84 -23.83
CA ILE A 86 -10.56 1.38 -23.70
C ILE A 86 -9.34 0.68 -24.29
N ASP A 87 -8.98 1.03 -25.52
CA ASP A 87 -7.88 0.35 -26.23
C ASP A 87 -6.53 0.72 -25.66
N HIS A 88 -6.36 1.95 -25.12
CA HIS A 88 -5.16 2.32 -24.37
C HIS A 88 -4.96 1.45 -23.13
N VAL A 89 -6.01 1.26 -22.31
CA VAL A 89 -5.94 0.42 -21.11
C VAL A 89 -5.68 -1.04 -21.48
N ARG A 90 -6.36 -1.57 -22.51
CA ARG A 90 -6.09 -2.92 -23.02
C ARG A 90 -4.65 -3.06 -23.51
N GLY A 91 -4.11 -2.03 -24.16
CA GLY A 91 -2.70 -1.99 -24.57
C GLY A 91 -1.72 -2.03 -23.40
N VAL A 92 -2.01 -1.30 -22.31
CA VAL A 92 -1.24 -1.40 -21.05
C VAL A 92 -1.23 -2.84 -20.55
N TYR A 93 -2.40 -3.46 -20.41
CA TYR A 93 -2.49 -4.83 -19.91
C TYR A 93 -1.85 -5.86 -20.85
N ASN A 94 -1.90 -5.64 -22.17
CA ASN A 94 -1.18 -6.50 -23.11
C ASN A 94 0.34 -6.45 -22.90
N VAL A 95 0.91 -5.27 -22.69
CA VAL A 95 2.33 -5.12 -22.34
C VAL A 95 2.64 -5.84 -21.02
N MET A 96 1.83 -5.61 -19.97
CA MET A 96 2.01 -6.26 -18.66
C MET A 96 1.92 -7.77 -18.73
N LYS A 97 0.96 -8.30 -19.51
CA LYS A 97 0.82 -9.71 -19.78
C LYS A 97 2.09 -10.30 -20.36
N ARG A 98 2.64 -9.68 -21.41
CA ARG A 98 3.90 -10.12 -22.06
C ARG A 98 5.07 -10.12 -21.08
N VAL A 99 5.18 -9.07 -20.23
CA VAL A 99 6.21 -9.03 -19.18
C VAL A 99 6.03 -10.19 -18.21
N LYS A 100 4.80 -10.43 -17.73
CA LYS A 100 4.52 -11.51 -16.77
C LYS A 100 4.77 -12.91 -17.35
N GLU A 101 4.45 -13.13 -18.62
CA GLU A 101 4.65 -14.42 -19.30
C GLU A 101 6.13 -14.71 -19.53
N ASN A 102 6.93 -13.69 -19.93
CA ASN A 102 8.35 -13.88 -20.21
C ASN A 102 9.24 -13.80 -18.97
N TYR A 103 8.80 -13.07 -17.93
CA TYR A 103 9.52 -12.89 -16.68
C TYR A 103 8.63 -13.22 -15.46
N PRO A 104 8.15 -14.45 -15.29
CA PRO A 104 7.14 -14.83 -14.28
C PRO A 104 7.61 -14.66 -12.84
N LYS A 105 8.92 -14.61 -12.60
CA LYS A 105 9.51 -14.40 -11.26
C LYS A 105 9.58 -12.94 -10.86
N VAL A 106 9.46 -12.00 -11.81
CA VAL A 106 9.51 -10.58 -11.55
C VAL A 106 8.21 -10.11 -10.89
N GLN A 107 8.34 -9.45 -9.77
CA GLN A 107 7.23 -8.80 -9.09
C GLN A 107 7.09 -7.37 -9.59
N MET A 108 5.86 -6.89 -9.70
CA MET A 108 5.60 -5.54 -10.18
C MET A 108 4.67 -4.78 -9.23
N MET A 109 5.10 -3.59 -8.84
CA MET A 109 4.26 -2.61 -8.15
C MET A 109 3.64 -1.65 -9.16
N LEU A 110 2.34 -1.47 -9.10
CA LEU A 110 1.64 -0.44 -9.86
C LEU A 110 1.66 0.88 -9.12
N CYS A 111 2.15 1.91 -9.78
CA CYS A 111 2.07 3.30 -9.34
C CYS A 111 1.59 4.19 -10.49
N SER A 112 0.74 5.14 -10.17
CA SER A 112 0.28 6.17 -11.10
C SER A 112 -0.20 7.40 -10.33
N GLY A 113 0.74 8.22 -9.85
CA GLY A 113 0.44 9.27 -8.88
C GLY A 113 -0.24 8.69 -7.63
N GLY A 114 0.29 7.58 -7.13
CA GLY A 114 -0.38 6.70 -6.18
C GLY A 114 -1.26 5.65 -6.86
N GLY A 115 -2.44 5.41 -6.30
CA GLY A 115 -3.36 4.35 -6.71
C GLY A 115 -4.37 4.71 -7.80
N ALA A 116 -4.13 5.75 -8.61
CA ALA A 116 -5.12 6.25 -9.57
C ALA A 116 -5.54 5.25 -10.66
N ARG A 117 -4.78 4.18 -10.89
CA ARG A 117 -5.06 3.12 -11.87
C ARG A 117 -5.13 1.72 -11.27
N CYS A 118 -5.41 1.63 -9.97
CA CYS A 118 -5.64 0.35 -9.31
C CYS A 118 -7.02 -0.18 -9.66
N ASP A 119 -7.09 -1.36 -10.25
CA ASP A 119 -8.31 -2.09 -10.51
C ASP A 119 -8.10 -3.61 -10.41
N TYR A 120 -9.18 -4.39 -10.51
CA TYR A 120 -9.09 -5.86 -10.37
C TYR A 120 -8.41 -6.55 -11.57
N GLU A 121 -8.46 -5.96 -12.76
CA GLU A 121 -7.73 -6.50 -13.91
C GLU A 121 -6.23 -6.36 -13.71
N ALA A 122 -5.78 -5.22 -13.14
CA ALA A 122 -4.38 -4.98 -12.81
C ALA A 122 -3.79 -6.04 -11.85
N LEU A 123 -4.60 -6.61 -10.94
CA LEU A 123 -4.16 -7.68 -10.02
C LEU A 123 -3.70 -8.97 -10.72
N LYS A 124 -4.03 -9.17 -11.99
CA LYS A 124 -3.51 -10.30 -12.78
C LYS A 124 -2.02 -10.16 -13.08
N TYR A 125 -1.53 -8.93 -13.14
CA TYR A 125 -0.18 -8.59 -13.58
C TYR A 125 0.69 -8.03 -12.47
N PHE A 126 0.09 -7.18 -11.63
CA PHE A 126 0.79 -6.52 -10.52
C PHE A 126 0.62 -7.29 -9.21
N THR A 127 1.70 -7.39 -8.47
CA THR A 127 1.70 -8.06 -7.16
C THR A 127 1.27 -7.14 -6.03
N GLU A 128 1.30 -5.81 -6.29
CA GLU A 128 0.94 -4.80 -5.31
C GLU A 128 0.73 -3.43 -5.93
N PHE A 129 0.05 -2.58 -5.18
CA PHE A 129 -0.26 -1.20 -5.51
C PHE A 129 0.39 -0.22 -4.55
N TRP A 130 0.95 0.84 -5.10
CA TRP A 130 1.31 2.03 -4.34
C TRP A 130 0.05 2.86 -4.11
N CYS A 131 -0.55 2.76 -2.93
CA CYS A 131 -1.88 3.32 -2.66
C CYS A 131 -1.95 4.85 -2.80
N SER A 132 -0.89 5.56 -2.43
CA SER A 132 -0.81 7.02 -2.53
C SER A 132 0.64 7.50 -2.40
N ASP A 133 0.97 8.58 -3.11
CA ASP A 133 2.22 9.32 -2.92
C ASP A 133 2.23 10.10 -1.60
N ASN A 134 1.05 10.36 -1.01
CA ASN A 134 0.97 10.91 0.34
C ASN A 134 1.33 9.82 1.35
N THR A 135 2.51 9.94 1.93
CA THR A 135 3.06 9.01 2.93
C THR A 135 3.02 9.55 4.35
N ASP A 136 2.33 10.66 4.58
CA ASP A 136 2.02 11.12 5.94
C ASP A 136 1.30 10.00 6.70
N PRO A 137 1.78 9.53 7.85
CA PRO A 137 1.23 8.37 8.53
C PRO A 137 -0.20 8.58 9.03
N ILE A 138 -0.60 9.83 9.34
CA ILE A 138 -1.97 10.13 9.71
C ILE A 138 -2.88 9.97 8.49
N GLU A 139 -2.51 10.58 7.36
CA GLU A 139 -3.25 10.43 6.10
C GLU A 139 -3.28 8.97 5.63
N ARG A 140 -2.19 8.23 5.82
CA ARG A 140 -2.12 6.81 5.45
C ARG A 140 -3.07 5.93 6.23
N ILE A 141 -3.46 6.28 7.45
CA ILE A 141 -4.53 5.57 8.17
C ILE A 141 -5.83 5.62 7.36
N TYR A 142 -6.23 6.79 6.89
CA TYR A 142 -7.44 6.97 6.07
C TYR A 142 -7.31 6.32 4.70
N ILE A 143 -6.18 6.50 4.03
CA ILE A 143 -5.91 5.94 2.70
C ILE A 143 -5.93 4.40 2.75
N GLN A 144 -5.22 3.79 3.70
CA GLN A 144 -5.16 2.34 3.82
C GLN A 144 -6.51 1.75 4.26
N TRP A 145 -7.24 2.44 5.13
CA TRP A 145 -8.61 2.07 5.47
C TRP A 145 -9.52 2.07 4.23
N GLY A 146 -9.50 3.15 3.44
CA GLY A 146 -10.29 3.27 2.22
C GLY A 146 -9.94 2.19 1.19
N PHE A 147 -8.64 2.00 0.90
CA PHE A 147 -8.17 0.94 0.00
C PHE A 147 -8.59 -0.46 0.47
N SER A 148 -8.57 -0.72 1.77
CA SER A 148 -8.95 -2.01 2.34
C SER A 148 -10.43 -2.40 2.11
N GLN A 149 -11.28 -1.45 1.68
CA GLN A 149 -12.66 -1.76 1.28
C GLN A 149 -12.73 -2.53 -0.04
N PHE A 150 -11.72 -2.37 -0.89
CA PHE A 150 -11.69 -2.92 -2.25
C PHE A 150 -10.56 -3.94 -2.45
N PHE A 151 -9.42 -3.75 -1.77
CA PHE A 151 -8.22 -4.56 -1.98
C PHE A 151 -7.71 -5.16 -0.68
N PRO A 152 -7.24 -6.42 -0.69
CA PRO A 152 -6.65 -7.04 0.49
C PRO A 152 -5.31 -6.39 0.85
N SER A 153 -4.90 -6.49 2.11
CA SER A 153 -3.59 -6.00 2.61
C SER A 153 -2.40 -6.48 1.76
N LYS A 154 -2.49 -7.68 1.21
CA LYS A 154 -1.49 -8.30 0.31
C LYS A 154 -1.26 -7.51 -0.98
N ALA A 155 -2.28 -6.79 -1.46
CA ALA A 155 -2.19 -5.97 -2.66
C ALA A 155 -1.76 -4.52 -2.36
N MET A 156 -1.62 -4.14 -1.10
CA MET A 156 -1.28 -2.78 -0.70
C MET A 156 0.15 -2.66 -0.23
N CYS A 157 0.83 -1.60 -0.64
CA CYS A 157 2.19 -1.27 -0.21
C CYS A 157 2.20 0.02 0.62
N ALA A 158 2.91 -0.01 1.74
CA ALA A 158 3.10 1.14 2.60
C ALA A 158 4.55 1.24 3.06
N HIS A 159 5.10 2.45 2.96
CA HIS A 159 6.47 2.71 3.35
C HIS A 159 6.55 3.69 4.51
N VAL A 160 7.51 3.45 5.39
CA VAL A 160 7.98 4.41 6.38
C VAL A 160 8.83 5.44 5.64
N THR A 161 8.42 6.70 5.67
CA THR A 161 9.13 7.79 5.00
C THR A 161 9.48 8.92 5.95
N SER A 162 10.09 9.97 5.43
CA SER A 162 10.41 11.17 6.21
C SER A 162 9.29 12.21 6.25
N TRP A 163 8.12 11.94 5.65
CA TRP A 163 6.96 12.82 5.76
C TRP A 163 6.41 12.82 7.18
N ASN A 164 5.96 13.99 7.65
CA ASN A 164 5.44 14.22 8.99
C ASN A 164 6.38 13.68 10.10
N ARG A 165 7.60 14.19 10.14
CA ARG A 165 8.60 13.82 11.17
C ARG A 165 8.21 14.23 12.59
N SER A 166 7.11 14.99 12.77
CA SER A 166 6.55 15.27 14.09
C SER A 166 5.94 14.03 14.74
N THR A 167 5.58 13.02 13.95
CA THR A 167 5.17 11.70 14.44
C THR A 167 6.39 10.81 14.72
N SER A 168 6.29 9.95 15.74
CA SER A 168 7.37 9.03 16.08
C SER A 168 7.65 8.02 14.97
N VAL A 169 8.87 7.51 14.88
CA VAL A 169 9.21 6.41 13.96
C VAL A 169 8.35 5.18 14.26
N LYS A 170 8.00 4.95 15.55
CA LYS A 170 7.10 3.87 15.95
C LYS A 170 5.74 4.01 15.27
N PHE A 171 5.10 5.18 15.36
CA PHE A 171 3.79 5.43 14.76
C PHE A 171 3.83 5.21 13.23
N ARG A 172 4.83 5.80 12.56
CA ARG A 172 5.02 5.63 11.10
C ARG A 172 5.19 4.16 10.70
N THR A 173 5.98 3.41 11.46
CA THR A 173 6.25 1.99 11.19
C THR A 173 5.03 1.12 11.45
N ASP A 174 4.30 1.36 12.53
CA ASP A 174 3.09 0.59 12.85
C ASP A 174 1.98 0.84 11.81
N VAL A 175 1.84 2.09 11.31
CA VAL A 175 0.90 2.40 10.21
C VAL A 175 1.29 1.66 8.93
N ALA A 176 2.56 1.67 8.55
CA ALA A 176 3.03 0.95 7.36
C ALA A 176 2.90 -0.57 7.51
N SER A 177 2.94 -1.09 8.74
CA SER A 177 2.87 -2.53 9.03
C SER A 177 1.50 -3.17 8.80
N MET A 178 0.44 -2.38 8.60
CA MET A 178 -0.90 -2.91 8.29
C MET A 178 -1.00 -3.62 6.94
N CYS A 179 0.00 -3.47 6.08
CA CYS A 179 0.06 -4.10 4.75
C CYS A 179 1.51 -4.45 4.40
N LYS A 180 1.91 -4.52 3.13
CA LYS A 180 3.31 -4.77 2.76
C LYS A 180 4.19 -3.63 3.24
N LEU A 181 4.99 -3.91 4.27
CA LEU A 181 5.89 -2.95 4.89
C LEU A 181 7.11 -2.70 4.04
N GLY A 182 7.42 -1.43 3.82
CA GLY A 182 8.69 -0.97 3.24
C GLY A 182 9.27 0.22 4.00
N PHE A 183 10.53 0.52 3.72
CA PHE A 183 11.22 1.70 4.24
C PHE A 183 11.81 2.51 3.09
N ASP A 184 11.48 3.79 3.07
CA ASP A 184 11.99 4.79 2.14
C ASP A 184 12.44 6.03 2.94
N ILE A 185 13.48 5.81 3.75
CA ILE A 185 14.00 6.75 4.74
C ILE A 185 15.51 6.58 4.86
N GLY A 186 16.24 7.67 5.03
CA GLY A 186 17.67 7.63 5.28
C GLY A 186 17.98 7.03 6.65
N LEU A 187 18.67 5.89 6.70
CA LEU A 187 19.03 5.25 7.97
C LEU A 187 19.87 6.15 8.87
N LYS A 188 20.67 7.06 8.29
CA LYS A 188 21.45 8.06 9.02
C LYS A 188 20.62 9.10 9.78
N ASP A 189 19.34 9.20 9.43
CA ASP A 189 18.39 10.13 10.07
C ASP A 189 17.74 9.53 11.33
N LEU A 190 17.99 8.25 11.61
CA LEU A 190 17.50 7.53 12.79
C LEU A 190 18.56 7.54 13.88
N ASN A 191 18.14 7.80 15.12
CA ASN A 191 19.00 7.57 16.28
C ASN A 191 19.10 6.06 16.58
N LYS A 192 19.96 5.70 17.56
CA LYS A 192 20.25 4.30 17.90
C LYS A 192 19.01 3.53 18.35
N ASP A 193 18.14 4.14 19.15
CA ASP A 193 16.94 3.49 19.67
C ASP A 193 15.87 3.34 18.58
N GLU A 194 15.73 4.33 17.71
CA GLU A 194 14.84 4.27 16.54
C GLU A 194 15.28 3.16 15.56
N LEU A 195 16.59 3.03 15.32
CA LEU A 195 17.10 1.97 14.45
C LEU A 195 16.87 0.58 15.08
N ALA A 196 17.11 0.42 16.38
CA ALA A 196 16.85 -0.83 17.10
C ALA A 196 15.35 -1.17 17.08
N PHE A 197 14.49 -0.17 17.26
CA PHE A 197 13.04 -0.33 17.12
C PHE A 197 12.66 -0.80 15.71
N CYS A 198 13.16 -0.15 14.65
CA CYS A 198 12.85 -0.54 13.27
C CYS A 198 13.28 -2.00 12.98
N GLN A 199 14.45 -2.43 13.47
CA GLN A 199 14.90 -3.81 13.32
C GLN A 199 13.94 -4.79 14.00
N THR A 200 13.48 -4.49 15.21
CA THR A 200 12.51 -5.30 15.95
C THR A 200 11.15 -5.34 15.23
N ALA A 201 10.67 -4.18 14.77
CA ALA A 201 9.39 -4.09 14.06
C ALA A 201 9.40 -4.86 12.73
N VAL A 202 10.50 -4.79 11.97
CA VAL A 202 10.69 -5.60 10.74
C VAL A 202 10.69 -7.10 11.06
N ALA A 203 11.39 -7.51 12.13
CA ALA A 203 11.40 -8.92 12.55
C ALA A 203 9.99 -9.40 12.94
N ASN A 204 9.24 -8.61 13.70
CA ASN A 204 7.85 -8.89 14.05
C ASN A 204 6.96 -8.97 12.81
N TRP A 205 7.08 -8.01 11.90
CA TRP A 205 6.30 -8.00 10.66
C TRP A 205 6.58 -9.25 9.82
N LYS A 206 7.85 -9.60 9.60
CA LYS A 206 8.24 -10.83 8.87
C LYS A 206 7.66 -12.09 9.50
N ARG A 207 7.63 -12.17 10.84
CA ARG A 207 7.07 -13.31 11.58
C ARG A 207 5.55 -13.39 11.47
N LEU A 208 4.88 -12.24 11.35
CA LEU A 208 3.41 -12.12 11.34
C LEU A 208 2.84 -11.87 9.94
N GLN A 209 3.68 -11.72 8.91
CA GLN A 209 3.23 -11.36 7.57
C GLN A 209 2.13 -12.27 7.01
N ASN A 210 2.18 -13.57 7.28
CA ASN A 210 1.14 -14.50 6.81
C ASN A 210 -0.23 -14.21 7.47
N VAL A 211 -0.25 -13.73 8.72
CA VAL A 211 -1.49 -13.30 9.38
C VAL A 211 -1.98 -11.99 8.78
N ILE A 212 -1.08 -11.03 8.56
CA ILE A 212 -1.42 -9.69 8.04
C ILE A 212 -1.83 -9.74 6.57
N LEU A 213 -1.12 -10.53 5.72
CA LEU A 213 -1.32 -10.53 4.28
C LEU A 213 -2.30 -11.60 3.77
N ASP A 214 -2.41 -12.73 4.47
CA ASP A 214 -3.23 -13.88 4.03
C ASP A 214 -4.36 -14.23 5.02
N GLY A 215 -4.43 -13.56 6.17
CA GLY A 215 -5.51 -13.70 7.15
C GLY A 215 -6.75 -12.90 6.79
N GLU A 216 -7.82 -13.15 7.55
CA GLU A 216 -9.08 -12.42 7.43
C GLU A 216 -8.97 -11.07 8.12
N GLN A 217 -9.35 -10.00 7.41
CA GLN A 217 -9.31 -8.63 7.93
C GLN A 217 -10.67 -8.20 8.49
N TYR A 218 -10.67 -7.66 9.70
CA TYR A 218 -11.85 -7.08 10.35
C TYR A 218 -11.58 -5.63 10.72
N ARG A 219 -12.41 -4.71 10.21
CA ARG A 219 -12.38 -3.28 10.51
C ARG A 219 -13.26 -3.02 11.72
N LEU A 220 -12.66 -2.61 12.83
CA LEU A 220 -13.31 -2.57 14.14
C LEU A 220 -13.77 -1.16 14.54
N VAL A 221 -12.93 -0.16 14.27
CA VAL A 221 -13.18 1.26 14.60
C VAL A 221 -12.77 2.11 13.42
N SER A 222 -13.75 2.82 12.86
CA SER A 222 -13.55 3.66 11.67
C SER A 222 -12.88 4.99 12.01
N PRO A 223 -11.81 5.38 11.30
CA PRO A 223 -11.17 6.68 11.49
C PRO A 223 -12.04 7.85 10.99
N TYR A 224 -13.12 7.57 10.23
CA TYR A 224 -14.07 8.59 9.76
C TYR A 224 -15.17 8.88 10.78
N GLU A 225 -15.35 8.03 11.79
CA GLU A 225 -16.41 8.15 12.79
C GLU A 225 -15.88 8.56 14.17
N THR A 226 -14.60 8.32 14.41
CA THR A 226 -13.95 8.59 15.70
C THR A 226 -12.57 9.22 15.52
N ASN A 227 -11.95 9.68 16.59
CA ASN A 227 -10.55 10.13 16.61
C ASN A 227 -9.54 8.97 16.74
N HIS A 228 -10.04 7.74 16.61
CA HIS A 228 -9.28 6.50 16.75
C HIS A 228 -9.50 5.60 15.53
N MET A 229 -8.61 4.64 15.34
CA MET A 229 -8.80 3.59 14.35
C MET A 229 -8.36 2.25 14.93
N ALA A 230 -9.11 1.19 14.64
CA ALA A 230 -8.66 -0.17 14.93
C ALA A 230 -9.10 -1.16 13.85
N LEU A 231 -8.21 -2.09 13.54
CA LEU A 231 -8.51 -3.27 12.71
C LEU A 231 -7.73 -4.48 13.23
N ASN A 232 -8.25 -5.67 13.00
CA ASN A 232 -7.48 -6.88 13.27
C ASN A 232 -7.46 -7.83 12.09
N TYR A 233 -6.36 -8.58 11.99
CA TYR A 233 -6.19 -9.71 11.08
C TYR A 233 -6.21 -10.99 11.89
N VAL A 234 -6.86 -12.03 11.39
CA VAL A 234 -6.94 -13.35 12.04
C VAL A 234 -6.47 -14.42 11.06
N SER A 235 -5.58 -15.30 11.50
CA SER A 235 -5.14 -16.43 10.70
C SER A 235 -6.31 -17.40 10.42
N LYS A 236 -6.29 -18.08 9.28
CA LYS A 236 -7.36 -19.00 8.85
C LYS A 236 -7.67 -20.10 9.87
N ASP A 237 -6.66 -20.55 10.60
CA ASP A 237 -6.81 -21.54 11.68
C ASP A 237 -7.24 -20.93 13.02
N THR A 238 -7.41 -19.62 13.07
CA THR A 238 -7.73 -18.83 14.26
C THR A 238 -6.74 -19.00 15.43
N ASN A 239 -5.50 -19.43 15.15
CA ASN A 239 -4.47 -19.59 16.18
C ASN A 239 -3.74 -18.29 16.48
N LYS A 240 -3.72 -17.37 15.52
CA LYS A 240 -3.05 -16.06 15.66
C LYS A 240 -3.94 -14.94 15.18
N ALA A 241 -3.86 -13.81 15.86
CA ALA A 241 -4.41 -12.56 15.36
C ALA A 241 -3.43 -11.39 15.63
N VAL A 242 -3.55 -10.34 14.84
CA VAL A 242 -2.80 -9.09 15.02
C VAL A 242 -3.79 -7.95 15.01
N LEU A 243 -3.84 -7.19 16.09
CA LEU A 243 -4.66 -5.98 16.23
C LEU A 243 -3.76 -4.76 16.06
N PHE A 244 -4.16 -3.87 15.20
CA PHE A 244 -3.60 -2.53 15.04
C PHE A 244 -4.58 -1.51 15.60
N ALA A 245 -4.11 -0.64 16.48
CA ALA A 245 -4.90 0.41 17.09
C ALA A 245 -4.14 1.74 17.09
N TYR A 246 -4.83 2.82 16.74
CA TYR A 246 -4.25 4.15 16.56
C TYR A 246 -5.10 5.19 17.26
N ASP A 247 -4.44 6.05 18.03
CA ASP A 247 -4.97 7.32 18.54
C ASP A 247 -4.54 8.41 17.57
N ILE A 248 -5.46 8.93 16.75
CA ILE A 248 -5.14 9.88 15.67
C ILE A 248 -5.08 11.30 16.24
N HIS A 249 -6.23 11.82 16.67
CA HIS A 249 -6.39 13.15 17.22
C HIS A 249 -7.38 13.16 18.41
N PRO A 250 -7.12 12.37 19.48
CA PRO A 250 -8.03 12.33 20.62
C PRO A 250 -8.19 13.73 21.22
N ARG A 251 -9.42 14.04 21.60
CA ARG A 251 -9.72 15.32 22.24
C ARG A 251 -9.46 15.25 23.73
N PHE A 252 -9.21 16.42 24.35
CA PHE A 252 -9.04 16.47 25.80
C PHE A 252 -10.27 15.86 26.51
N SER A 253 -10.03 14.96 27.46
CA SER A 253 -11.05 14.22 28.21
C SER A 253 -12.01 13.39 27.35
N GLU A 254 -11.62 13.00 26.15
CA GLU A 254 -12.39 12.06 25.32
C GLU A 254 -12.58 10.74 26.06
N LYS A 255 -13.82 10.24 26.11
CA LYS A 255 -14.11 8.97 26.74
C LYS A 255 -13.59 7.82 25.89
N LEU A 256 -12.61 7.11 26.39
CA LEU A 256 -12.10 5.90 25.77
C LEU A 256 -13.10 4.74 25.91
N PHE A 257 -13.01 3.78 24.98
CA PHE A 257 -13.88 2.62 24.93
C PHE A 257 -13.08 1.36 24.59
N LYS A 258 -13.63 0.21 24.94
CA LYS A 258 -13.02 -1.10 24.63
C LYS A 258 -13.24 -1.46 23.17
N VAL A 259 -12.19 -1.95 22.54
CA VAL A 259 -12.26 -2.49 21.18
C VAL A 259 -12.64 -3.97 21.26
N LYS A 260 -13.76 -4.29 20.64
CA LYS A 260 -14.23 -5.68 20.48
C LYS A 260 -13.61 -6.26 19.22
N LEU A 261 -12.84 -7.33 19.37
CA LEU A 261 -12.22 -8.02 18.25
C LEU A 261 -13.26 -8.82 17.45
N GLN A 262 -12.89 -9.24 16.26
CA GLN A 262 -13.73 -10.09 15.41
C GLN A 262 -12.92 -11.25 14.84
N GLY A 263 -13.62 -12.33 14.44
CA GLY A 263 -13.02 -13.47 13.74
C GLY A 263 -12.26 -14.45 14.62
N LEU A 264 -12.20 -14.24 15.93
CA LEU A 264 -11.56 -15.19 16.84
C LEU A 264 -12.44 -16.43 17.07
N ASN A 265 -11.83 -17.55 17.46
CA ASN A 265 -12.59 -18.71 17.94
C ASN A 265 -13.06 -18.48 19.38
N PRO A 266 -14.38 -18.46 19.67
CA PRO A 266 -14.89 -18.18 21.02
C PRO A 266 -14.42 -19.19 22.08
N ASN A 267 -14.12 -20.43 21.68
CA ASN A 267 -13.74 -21.51 22.58
C ASN A 267 -12.23 -21.59 22.86
N LYS A 268 -11.40 -20.81 22.12
CA LYS A 268 -9.97 -20.73 22.37
C LYS A 268 -9.65 -19.65 23.41
N LYS A 269 -8.54 -19.83 24.10
CA LYS A 269 -7.92 -18.81 24.95
C LYS A 269 -6.76 -18.19 24.21
N TYR A 270 -6.63 -16.86 24.28
CA TYR A 270 -5.59 -16.12 23.61
C TYR A 270 -4.74 -15.35 24.61
N LYS A 271 -3.42 -15.55 24.55
CA LYS A 271 -2.46 -14.66 25.20
C LYS A 271 -2.40 -13.36 24.39
N VAL A 272 -2.51 -12.24 25.06
CA VAL A 272 -2.48 -10.88 24.47
C VAL A 272 -1.15 -10.24 24.78
N GLU A 273 -0.41 -9.82 23.77
CA GLU A 273 0.92 -9.20 23.91
C GLU A 273 1.04 -7.97 23.03
N GLU A 274 1.34 -6.80 23.62
CA GLU A 274 1.72 -5.61 22.88
C GLU A 274 3.15 -5.79 22.37
N ILE A 275 3.33 -5.67 21.07
CA ILE A 275 4.62 -5.75 20.37
C ILE A 275 5.00 -4.39 19.79
N ASN A 276 6.16 -4.28 19.15
CA ASN A 276 6.67 -3.02 18.60
C ASN A 276 6.79 -1.90 19.65
N LEU A 277 7.28 -2.25 20.82
CA LEU A 277 7.64 -1.27 21.85
C LEU A 277 8.99 -0.65 21.53
N MET A 278 9.16 0.64 21.82
CA MET A 278 10.47 1.29 21.79
C MET A 278 11.44 0.62 22.77
N PRO A 279 12.77 0.62 22.53
CA PRO A 279 13.73 0.10 23.48
C PRO A 279 13.49 0.65 24.88
N SER A 280 13.53 -0.21 25.89
CA SER A 280 13.28 0.11 27.30
C SER A 280 11.86 0.55 27.66
N ALA A 281 10.93 0.69 26.69
CA ALA A 281 9.53 0.98 26.96
C ALA A 281 8.80 -0.27 27.45
N LYS A 282 7.84 -0.06 28.34
CA LYS A 282 6.92 -1.10 28.81
C LYS A 282 5.51 -0.83 28.30
N SER A 283 4.76 -1.89 28.05
CA SER A 283 3.36 -1.75 27.69
C SER A 283 2.56 -1.08 28.81
N GLY A 284 1.81 -0.05 28.45
CA GLY A 284 0.82 0.57 29.34
C GLY A 284 -0.57 -0.07 29.23
N MET A 285 -0.70 -1.13 28.43
CA MET A 285 -1.98 -1.78 28.19
C MET A 285 -2.28 -2.78 29.31
N GLU A 286 -3.44 -2.64 29.98
CA GLU A 286 -3.84 -3.53 31.10
C GLU A 286 -3.94 -4.98 30.68
N ALA A 287 -4.37 -5.24 29.44
CA ALA A 287 -4.54 -6.58 28.88
C ALA A 287 -3.21 -7.26 28.52
N ASN A 288 -2.07 -6.51 28.53
CA ASN A 288 -0.78 -7.06 28.13
C ASN A 288 -0.35 -8.24 29.01
N SER A 289 0.16 -9.30 28.39
CA SER A 289 0.60 -10.56 29.02
C SER A 289 -0.51 -11.35 29.73
N LYS A 290 -1.79 -10.96 29.57
CA LYS A 290 -2.94 -11.68 30.11
C LYS A 290 -3.54 -12.62 29.07
N VAL A 291 -4.34 -13.57 29.55
CA VAL A 291 -5.04 -14.58 28.74
C VAL A 291 -6.55 -14.38 28.86
N TYR A 292 -7.22 -14.29 27.71
CA TYR A 292 -8.67 -14.13 27.63
C TYR A 292 -9.27 -15.18 26.69
N SER A 293 -10.53 -15.53 26.89
CA SER A 293 -11.26 -16.32 25.90
C SER A 293 -11.56 -15.49 24.66
N GLY A 294 -11.64 -16.14 23.49
CA GLY A 294 -12.06 -15.46 22.26
C GLY A 294 -13.46 -14.85 22.40
N ASP A 295 -14.35 -15.51 23.13
CA ASP A 295 -15.69 -14.99 23.44
C ASP A 295 -15.63 -13.65 24.20
N PHE A 296 -14.78 -13.56 25.24
CA PHE A 296 -14.57 -12.29 25.97
C PHE A 296 -14.02 -11.19 25.07
N LEU A 297 -12.99 -11.51 24.29
CA LEU A 297 -12.36 -10.54 23.39
C LEU A 297 -13.33 -10.01 22.33
N MET A 298 -14.28 -10.83 21.88
CA MET A 298 -15.26 -10.43 20.87
C MET A 298 -16.49 -9.73 21.46
N LYS A 299 -16.93 -10.10 22.66
CA LYS A 299 -18.16 -9.54 23.28
C LYS A 299 -17.89 -8.34 24.18
N VAL A 300 -16.81 -8.38 24.95
CA VAL A 300 -16.42 -7.32 25.90
C VAL A 300 -15.33 -6.43 25.34
N GLY A 301 -14.29 -7.01 24.74
CA GLY A 301 -13.15 -6.30 24.19
C GLY A 301 -12.09 -5.92 25.22
N ILE A 302 -11.08 -5.20 24.76
CA ILE A 302 -9.94 -4.73 25.56
C ILE A 302 -9.67 -3.25 25.32
N ASP A 303 -9.06 -2.60 26.32
CA ASP A 303 -8.63 -1.21 26.24
C ASP A 303 -7.30 -1.13 25.48
N VAL A 304 -7.31 -0.48 24.32
CA VAL A 304 -6.14 -0.33 23.45
C VAL A 304 -5.84 1.13 23.08
N PHE A 305 -6.76 2.03 23.37
CA PHE A 305 -6.60 3.45 23.09
C PHE A 305 -6.01 4.20 24.29
N SER A 306 -5.39 5.35 24.00
CA SER A 306 -4.85 6.31 24.95
C SER A 306 -5.39 7.72 24.64
N GLN A 307 -4.98 8.72 25.41
CA GLN A 307 -5.30 10.11 25.12
C GLN A 307 -4.14 10.85 24.43
N GLY A 308 -3.12 10.13 23.99
CA GLY A 308 -1.97 10.70 23.28
C GLY A 308 -2.23 10.87 21.80
N GLN A 309 -1.81 11.99 21.21
CA GLN A 309 -1.88 12.19 19.76
C GLN A 309 -0.84 11.32 19.03
N ALA A 310 -1.21 10.83 17.85
CA ALA A 310 -0.36 10.02 16.99
C ALA A 310 0.34 8.87 17.77
N GLN A 311 -0.45 8.13 18.56
CA GLN A 311 0.00 6.95 19.26
C GLN A 311 -0.49 5.67 18.57
N SER A 312 0.29 4.61 18.68
CA SER A 312 -0.06 3.32 18.06
C SER A 312 0.21 2.17 19.00
N ARG A 313 -0.61 1.14 18.87
CA ARG A 313 -0.38 -0.17 19.47
C ARG A 313 -0.52 -1.27 18.43
N VAL A 314 0.42 -2.18 18.42
CA VAL A 314 0.32 -3.44 17.68
C VAL A 314 0.26 -4.56 18.70
N VAL A 315 -0.81 -5.33 18.66
CA VAL A 315 -1.09 -6.37 19.65
C VAL A 315 -1.18 -7.72 18.96
N GLU A 316 -0.31 -8.63 19.38
CA GLU A 316 -0.37 -10.03 18.95
C GLU A 316 -1.25 -10.83 19.89
N LEU A 317 -2.09 -11.68 19.32
CA LEU A 317 -2.89 -12.65 20.04
C LEU A 317 -2.50 -14.06 19.59
N THR A 318 -2.15 -14.91 20.53
CA THR A 318 -1.73 -16.29 20.25
C THR A 318 -2.59 -17.25 21.06
N ALA A 319 -3.25 -18.20 20.37
CA ALA A 319 -4.03 -19.25 20.99
C ALA A 319 -3.13 -20.17 21.84
N GLN A 320 -3.64 -20.59 23.00
CA GLN A 320 -3.01 -21.49 23.95
C GLN A 320 -3.76 -22.82 24.01
#